data_b578b77f9dddcb8cdf3bac56cc91b0f0
#
_entry.id   b578b77f9dddcb8cdf3bac56cc91b0f0
#
_cell.length_a   1.000
_cell.length_b   1.000
_cell.length_c   1.000
_cell.angle_alpha   90.00
_cell.angle_beta   90.00
_cell.angle_gamma   90.00
#
_symmetry.space_group_name_H-M   'P 1'
#
loop_
_entity.id
_entity.type
_entity.pdbx_description
1 polymer ?
#
loop_
_entity_poly.entity_id
_entity_poly.type
_entity_poly.pdbx_seq_one_letter_code
_entity_poly.pdbx_strand_id
1 'polypeptide(L)'
;MKRIGRTAMMFLLILWLVSSALPVTAIDVADAPESVTIDYLQELYEQVKFDHTMHTDMFGCTACHHHTTGDSPANDSCLRCHANPEPADDVSCSGCHEEKQSGTTLSSDNNSNLYHIDKPSLKGALHLQCVGCHQSQSGPTGCLDCHGFTPAGEKRFKIRE
;
A
#
# COMPACT_ATOMS: atom_id res chain seq x y z
N MET A 1 -32.80 50.62 -20.15
CA MET A 1 -32.25 49.39 -20.84
C MET A 1 -31.34 48.67 -19.86
N LYS A 2 -31.82 47.75 -19.27
CA LYS A 2 -31.61 46.35 -18.86
C LYS A 2 -30.23 46.05 -18.27
N ARG A 3 -30.12 46.17 -16.90
CA ARG A 3 -28.99 45.66 -16.05
C ARG A 3 -29.08 44.16 -15.76
N ILE A 4 -29.99 43.42 -16.40
CA ILE A 4 -30.31 42.02 -16.13
C ILE A 4 -29.22 41.05 -16.66
N GLY A 5 -28.43 41.47 -17.67
CA GLY A 5 -27.45 40.58 -18.30
C GLY A 5 -26.20 40.26 -17.44
N ARG A 6 -25.77 41.18 -16.60
CA ARG A 6 -24.50 41.00 -15.82
C ARG A 6 -24.66 40.09 -14.63
N THR A 7 -25.79 40.12 -13.96
CA THR A 7 -26.09 39.24 -12.82
C THR A 7 -26.37 37.81 -13.27
N ALA A 8 -27.09 37.61 -14.38
CA ALA A 8 -27.36 36.30 -14.93
C ALA A 8 -26.07 35.60 -15.43
N MET A 9 -25.14 36.35 -16.04
CA MET A 9 -23.86 35.84 -16.49
C MET A 9 -22.94 35.48 -15.31
N MET A 10 -23.00 36.20 -14.21
CA MET A 10 -22.24 35.92 -12.98
C MET A 10 -22.76 34.65 -12.27
N PHE A 11 -24.07 34.41 -12.26
CA PHE A 11 -24.66 33.20 -11.72
C PHE A 11 -24.33 31.96 -12.56
N LEU A 12 -24.29 32.07 -13.89
CA LEU A 12 -23.89 31.00 -14.79
C LEU A 12 -22.41 30.65 -14.65
N LEU A 13 -21.52 31.63 -14.46
CA LEU A 13 -20.10 31.38 -14.19
C LEU A 13 -19.86 30.72 -12.84
N ILE A 14 -20.60 31.10 -11.78
CA ILE A 14 -20.50 30.46 -10.47
C ILE A 14 -21.04 29.02 -10.52
N LEU A 15 -22.13 28.78 -11.25
CA LEU A 15 -22.69 27.44 -11.43
C LEU A 15 -21.73 26.52 -12.20
N TRP A 16 -20.99 27.06 -13.15
CA TRP A 16 -20.00 26.29 -13.92
C TRP A 16 -18.74 25.95 -13.12
N LEU A 17 -18.31 26.83 -12.21
CA LEU A 17 -17.18 26.61 -11.29
C LEU A 17 -17.49 25.56 -10.20
N VAL A 18 -18.74 25.42 -9.77
CA VAL A 18 -19.14 24.42 -8.77
C VAL A 18 -19.27 23.01 -9.39
N SER A 19 -19.49 22.93 -10.72
CA SER A 19 -19.72 21.65 -11.42
C SER A 19 -18.43 20.88 -11.77
N SER A 20 -17.24 21.42 -11.50
CA SER A 20 -15.98 20.80 -11.91
C SER A 20 -15.20 20.13 -10.77
N ALA A 21 -15.73 20.08 -9.56
CA ALA A 21 -15.18 19.24 -8.52
C ALA A 21 -15.55 17.78 -8.79
N LEU A 22 -14.74 17.08 -9.56
CA LEU A 22 -14.83 15.63 -9.67
C LEU A 22 -14.55 15.07 -8.27
N PRO A 23 -15.41 14.18 -7.74
CA PRO A 23 -15.09 13.51 -6.50
C PRO A 23 -13.80 12.71 -6.72
N VAL A 24 -12.80 12.94 -5.91
CA VAL A 24 -11.67 12.02 -5.77
C VAL A 24 -12.28 10.76 -5.18
N THR A 25 -12.47 9.75 -5.99
CA THR A 25 -12.96 8.45 -5.53
C THR A 25 -11.79 7.77 -4.82
N ALA A 26 -11.94 7.53 -3.52
CA ALA A 26 -11.13 6.54 -2.82
C ALA A 26 -11.23 5.21 -3.56
N ILE A 27 -10.18 4.39 -3.53
CA ILE A 27 -10.19 3.04 -4.12
C ILE A 27 -11.37 2.27 -3.54
N ASP A 28 -12.28 1.81 -4.41
CA ASP A 28 -13.43 1.03 -3.97
C ASP A 28 -12.98 -0.40 -3.64
N VAL A 29 -13.50 -0.95 -2.56
CA VAL A 29 -13.28 -2.36 -2.17
C VAL A 29 -13.66 -3.31 -3.31
N ALA A 30 -14.65 -2.94 -4.14
CA ALA A 30 -15.07 -3.70 -5.31
C ALA A 30 -13.97 -3.84 -6.39
N ASP A 31 -12.99 -2.95 -6.41
CA ASP A 31 -11.86 -2.97 -7.36
C ASP A 31 -10.66 -3.75 -6.80
N ALA A 32 -10.72 -4.20 -5.54
CA ALA A 32 -9.65 -4.95 -4.92
C ALA A 32 -9.58 -6.39 -5.47
N PRO A 33 -8.39 -6.94 -5.77
CA PRO A 33 -8.25 -8.31 -6.23
C PRO A 33 -8.66 -9.31 -5.13
N GLU A 34 -9.30 -10.42 -5.49
CA GLU A 34 -9.68 -11.46 -4.53
C GLU A 34 -8.45 -12.13 -3.89
N SER A 35 -7.38 -12.27 -4.65
CA SER A 35 -6.14 -12.86 -4.18
C SER A 35 -4.93 -12.18 -4.81
N VAL A 36 -3.82 -12.16 -4.06
CA VAL A 36 -2.54 -11.62 -4.52
C VAL A 36 -1.47 -12.70 -4.42
N THR A 37 -0.66 -12.83 -5.46
CA THR A 37 0.50 -13.72 -5.46
C THR A 37 1.75 -12.93 -5.11
N ILE A 38 2.45 -13.34 -4.05
CA ILE A 38 3.71 -12.74 -3.60
C ILE A 38 4.84 -13.71 -3.97
N ASP A 39 5.64 -13.35 -4.96
CA ASP A 39 6.59 -14.24 -5.62
C ASP A 39 8.02 -13.71 -5.74
N TYR A 40 8.38 -12.74 -4.92
CA TYR A 40 9.70 -12.08 -4.96
C TYR A 40 10.90 -12.97 -4.57
N LEU A 41 10.68 -14.15 -4.00
CA LEU A 41 11.71 -15.06 -3.50
C LEU A 41 11.66 -16.45 -4.14
N GLN A 42 11.29 -16.56 -5.38
CA GLN A 42 11.05 -17.83 -6.08
C GLN A 42 12.25 -18.78 -6.18
N GLU A 43 13.46 -18.35 -5.91
CA GLU A 43 14.64 -19.22 -6.00
C GLU A 43 14.62 -20.32 -4.94
N LEU A 44 14.34 -19.99 -3.68
CA LEU A 44 14.41 -20.91 -2.54
C LEU A 44 13.05 -21.22 -1.93
N TYR A 45 12.09 -20.34 -2.14
CA TYR A 45 10.75 -20.42 -1.56
C TYR A 45 9.71 -20.40 -2.67
N GLU A 46 8.64 -21.14 -2.47
CA GLU A 46 7.47 -21.04 -3.34
C GLU A 46 6.75 -19.69 -3.11
N GLN A 47 5.94 -19.32 -4.10
CA GLN A 47 5.09 -18.14 -4.01
C GLN A 47 4.09 -18.26 -2.86
N VAL A 48 3.82 -17.15 -2.20
CA VAL A 48 2.74 -17.05 -1.20
C VAL A 48 1.45 -16.60 -1.89
N LYS A 49 0.39 -17.37 -1.75
CA LYS A 49 -0.95 -16.97 -2.18
C LYS A 49 -1.64 -16.29 -1.01
N PHE A 50 -1.83 -15.00 -1.13
CA PHE A 50 -2.49 -14.19 -0.14
C PHE A 50 -3.97 -14.06 -0.49
N ASP A 51 -4.85 -14.51 0.41
CA ASP A 51 -6.29 -14.33 0.29
C ASP A 51 -6.64 -12.90 0.71
N HIS A 52 -6.76 -12.03 -0.29
CA HIS A 52 -7.01 -10.62 -0.06
C HIS A 52 -8.44 -10.39 0.43
N THR A 53 -9.43 -11.09 -0.13
CA THR A 53 -10.84 -10.97 0.26
C THR A 53 -11.03 -11.28 1.74
N MET A 54 -10.50 -12.40 2.22
CA MET A 54 -10.62 -12.78 3.63
C MET A 54 -10.05 -11.71 4.56
N HIS A 55 -8.94 -11.07 4.20
CA HIS A 55 -8.32 -10.03 5.01
C HIS A 55 -9.11 -8.72 4.97
N THR A 56 -9.64 -8.33 3.80
CA THR A 56 -10.44 -7.11 3.67
C THR A 56 -11.81 -7.22 4.34
N ASP A 57 -12.36 -8.43 4.48
CA ASP A 57 -13.57 -8.68 5.25
C ASP A 57 -13.37 -8.47 6.76
N MET A 58 -12.14 -8.67 7.24
CA MET A 58 -11.80 -8.54 8.68
C MET A 58 -11.21 -7.16 9.03
N PHE A 59 -10.48 -6.55 8.12
CA PHE A 59 -9.69 -5.35 8.40
C PHE A 59 -9.86 -4.31 7.29
N GLY A 60 -9.83 -3.02 7.66
CA GLY A 60 -9.86 -1.93 6.68
C GLY A 60 -8.57 -1.85 5.85
N CYS A 61 -8.65 -1.24 4.67
CA CYS A 61 -7.55 -1.13 3.71
C CYS A 61 -6.27 -0.55 4.34
N THR A 62 -6.40 0.46 5.18
CA THR A 62 -5.26 1.15 5.85
C THR A 62 -4.52 0.28 6.86
N ALA A 63 -5.09 -0.84 7.30
CA ALA A 63 -4.39 -1.79 8.15
C ALA A 63 -3.16 -2.40 7.46
N CYS A 64 -3.22 -2.53 6.13
CA CYS A 64 -2.14 -3.07 5.30
C CYS A 64 -1.53 -1.98 4.39
N HIS A 65 -2.37 -1.21 3.73
CA HIS A 65 -1.96 -0.14 2.81
C HIS A 65 -1.81 1.18 3.56
N HIS A 66 -0.71 1.34 4.30
CA HIS A 66 -0.54 2.40 5.29
C HIS A 66 -0.26 3.79 4.70
N HIS A 67 -0.12 3.94 3.37
CA HIS A 67 0.21 5.22 2.76
C HIS A 67 -0.63 5.63 1.56
N THR A 68 -1.57 4.84 1.09
CA THR A 68 -1.90 4.94 -0.33
C THR A 68 -3.37 4.93 -0.68
N THR A 69 -4.24 4.77 0.31
CA THR A 69 -5.69 4.66 0.07
C THR A 69 -6.43 6.01 0.06
N GLY A 70 -5.71 7.12 0.31
CA GLY A 70 -6.34 8.43 0.50
C GLY A 70 -6.92 8.62 1.90
N ASP A 71 -6.90 7.60 2.74
CA ASP A 71 -7.28 7.72 4.13
C ASP A 71 -6.16 8.30 4.98
N SER A 72 -6.52 8.99 6.06
CA SER A 72 -5.53 9.53 6.99
C SER A 72 -4.73 8.39 7.64
N PRO A 73 -3.39 8.53 7.74
CA PRO A 73 -2.57 7.53 8.41
C PRO A 73 -3.04 7.30 9.84
N ALA A 74 -3.01 6.03 10.29
CA ALA A 74 -3.37 5.67 11.66
C ALA A 74 -2.38 6.20 12.71
N ASN A 75 -1.19 6.64 12.31
CA ASN A 75 -0.13 7.11 13.20
C ASN A 75 -0.03 8.63 13.21
N ASP A 76 -0.22 9.24 14.38
CA ASP A 76 -0.15 10.69 14.58
C ASP A 76 1.18 11.32 14.14
N SER A 77 2.28 10.56 14.20
CA SER A 77 3.58 11.03 13.73
C SER A 77 3.60 11.25 12.21
N CYS A 78 2.86 10.44 11.47
CA CYS A 78 2.72 10.55 10.03
C CYS A 78 1.82 11.73 9.63
N LEU A 79 0.79 12.01 10.44
CA LEU A 79 -0.17 13.09 10.21
C LEU A 79 0.47 14.48 10.19
N ARG A 80 1.64 14.67 10.79
CA ARG A 80 2.36 15.95 10.78
C ARG A 80 2.71 16.40 9.36
N CYS A 81 2.98 15.45 8.47
CA CYS A 81 3.35 15.73 7.08
C CYS A 81 2.27 15.27 6.09
N HIS A 82 1.49 14.24 6.46
CA HIS A 82 0.49 13.60 5.62
C HIS A 82 -0.94 13.81 6.16
N ALA A 83 -1.29 15.04 6.51
CA ALA A 83 -2.62 15.35 7.06
C ALA A 83 -3.76 15.12 6.05
N ASN A 84 -3.48 15.29 4.76
CA ASN A 84 -4.44 15.06 3.68
C ASN A 84 -3.73 14.28 2.57
N PRO A 85 -3.52 12.98 2.74
CA PRO A 85 -2.83 12.18 1.73
C PRO A 85 -3.70 12.04 0.49
N GLU A 86 -3.10 12.16 -0.67
CA GLU A 86 -3.75 11.78 -1.91
C GLU A 86 -3.60 10.27 -2.12
N PRO A 87 -4.58 9.58 -2.73
CA PRO A 87 -4.44 8.19 -3.10
C PRO A 87 -3.23 8.02 -4.04
N ALA A 88 -2.45 6.96 -3.84
CA ALA A 88 -1.37 6.64 -4.75
C ALA A 88 -1.88 5.81 -5.93
N ASP A 89 -1.23 5.96 -7.08
CA ASP A 89 -1.54 5.16 -8.29
C ASP A 89 -1.19 3.68 -8.09
N ASP A 90 -0.21 3.37 -7.23
CA ASP A 90 0.20 2.00 -6.88
C ASP A 90 0.16 1.82 -5.37
N VAL A 91 -0.69 0.89 -4.91
CA VAL A 91 -0.85 0.52 -3.50
C VAL A 91 -0.04 -0.74 -3.12
N SER A 92 0.75 -1.29 -4.06
CA SER A 92 1.57 -2.47 -3.79
C SER A 92 2.74 -2.13 -2.87
N CYS A 93 3.15 -3.10 -2.03
CA CYS A 93 4.33 -2.94 -1.19
C CYS A 93 5.59 -2.64 -2.02
N SER A 94 5.71 -3.29 -3.19
CA SER A 94 6.86 -3.15 -4.11
C SER A 94 6.96 -1.79 -4.78
N GLY A 95 5.89 -1.02 -4.85
CA GLY A 95 5.90 0.36 -5.35
C GLY A 95 6.77 1.30 -4.51
N CYS A 96 6.94 0.97 -3.21
CA CYS A 96 7.71 1.78 -2.28
C CYS A 96 8.87 1.04 -1.62
N HIS A 97 8.74 -0.27 -1.37
CA HIS A 97 9.76 -1.10 -0.72
C HIS A 97 10.58 -1.88 -1.75
N GLU A 98 11.86 -1.62 -1.82
CA GLU A 98 12.76 -2.30 -2.76
C GLU A 98 13.07 -3.73 -2.30
N GLU A 99 13.27 -4.67 -3.23
CA GLU A 99 13.66 -6.07 -2.93
C GLU A 99 14.98 -6.15 -2.16
N LYS A 100 15.94 -5.35 -2.56
CA LYS A 100 17.23 -5.21 -1.88
C LYS A 100 17.31 -3.81 -1.33
N GLN A 101 17.53 -3.70 -0.04
CA GLN A 101 17.90 -2.42 0.54
C GLN A 101 19.22 -2.00 -0.09
N SER A 102 19.15 -1.12 -1.07
CA SER A 102 20.34 -0.51 -1.66
C SER A 102 21.01 0.27 -0.54
N GLY A 103 22.16 -0.23 -0.06
CA GLY A 103 22.86 0.42 1.03
C GLY A 103 23.05 1.90 0.74
N THR A 104 22.53 2.75 1.59
CA THR A 104 22.81 4.18 1.81
C THR A 104 23.44 4.99 0.66
N THR A 105 23.10 4.75 -0.57
CA THR A 105 23.24 5.75 -1.60
C THR A 105 21.97 6.58 -1.56
N LEU A 106 22.07 7.72 -0.86
CA LEU A 106 21.15 8.84 -1.03
C LEU A 106 21.23 9.22 -2.52
N SER A 107 20.46 8.53 -3.35
CA SER A 107 20.27 8.96 -4.72
C SER A 107 19.54 10.28 -4.64
N SER A 108 20.23 11.34 -4.99
CA SER A 108 19.83 12.74 -4.87
C SER A 108 18.59 13.12 -5.69
N ASP A 109 17.99 12.16 -6.39
CA ASP A 109 17.00 12.46 -7.41
C ASP A 109 15.54 12.30 -6.96
N ASN A 110 15.29 11.74 -5.77
CA ASN A 110 13.96 11.67 -5.20
C ASN A 110 13.94 12.21 -3.77
N ASN A 111 13.44 13.41 -3.62
CA ASN A 111 13.29 14.16 -2.37
C ASN A 111 12.42 13.41 -1.32
N SER A 112 11.69 12.39 -1.73
CA SER A 112 10.82 11.56 -0.89
C SER A 112 11.58 10.65 0.09
N ASN A 113 12.85 10.30 -0.19
CA ASN A 113 13.64 9.41 0.66
C ASN A 113 14.36 10.12 1.82
N LEU A 114 14.41 11.44 1.82
CA LEU A 114 15.08 12.22 2.87
C LEU A 114 14.47 12.05 4.26
N TYR A 115 13.14 11.80 4.30
CA TYR A 115 12.39 11.67 5.56
C TYR A 115 12.02 10.23 5.89
N HIS A 116 12.33 9.27 5.01
CA HIS A 116 12.00 7.85 5.13
C HIS A 116 13.24 6.95 5.04
N ILE A 117 14.31 7.37 5.70
CA ILE A 117 15.60 6.65 5.72
C ILE A 117 15.52 5.26 6.35
N ASP A 118 14.54 5.05 7.22
CA ASP A 118 14.33 3.79 7.94
C ASP A 118 13.35 2.84 7.22
N LYS A 119 13.05 3.12 5.95
CA LYS A 119 12.13 2.30 5.16
C LYS A 119 12.71 0.87 5.01
N PRO A 120 12.00 -0.17 5.47
CA PRO A 120 12.50 -1.54 5.36
C PRO A 120 12.55 -1.99 3.90
N SER A 121 13.38 -2.99 3.60
CA SER A 121 13.31 -3.69 2.31
C SER A 121 11.96 -4.37 2.14
N LEU A 122 11.57 -4.71 0.91
CA LEU A 122 10.31 -5.38 0.61
C LEU A 122 10.10 -6.64 1.46
N LYS A 123 11.13 -7.48 1.60
CA LYS A 123 11.08 -8.64 2.50
C LYS A 123 10.80 -8.25 3.94
N GLY A 124 11.49 -7.22 4.44
CA GLY A 124 11.28 -6.72 5.80
C GLY A 124 9.88 -6.16 6.00
N ALA A 125 9.38 -5.38 5.05
CA ALA A 125 8.05 -4.79 5.08
C ALA A 125 6.97 -5.87 5.16
N LEU A 126 7.02 -6.87 4.28
CA LEU A 126 6.06 -7.98 4.25
C LEU A 126 6.07 -8.77 5.58
N HIS A 127 7.26 -9.12 6.10
CA HIS A 127 7.34 -9.87 7.36
C HIS A 127 6.86 -9.05 8.56
N LEU A 128 7.23 -7.79 8.65
CA LEU A 128 6.77 -6.91 9.73
C LEU A 128 5.24 -6.75 9.70
N GLN A 129 4.67 -6.55 8.50
CA GLN A 129 3.24 -6.36 8.33
C GLN A 129 2.46 -7.64 8.61
N CYS A 130 2.82 -8.76 7.96
CA CYS A 130 2.08 -10.00 8.08
C CYS A 130 2.29 -10.66 9.45
N VAL A 131 3.54 -10.95 9.83
CA VAL A 131 3.85 -11.66 11.07
C VAL A 131 3.51 -10.82 12.30
N GLY A 132 3.76 -9.51 12.26
CA GLY A 132 3.42 -8.60 13.36
C GLY A 132 1.92 -8.58 13.66
N CYS A 133 1.08 -8.50 12.62
CA CYS A 133 -0.35 -8.57 12.78
C CYS A 133 -0.81 -9.97 13.24
N HIS A 134 -0.33 -11.04 12.60
CA HIS A 134 -0.67 -12.41 12.97
C HIS A 134 -0.31 -12.75 14.43
N GLN A 135 0.80 -12.24 14.94
CA GLN A 135 1.15 -12.41 16.37
C GLN A 135 0.12 -11.80 17.29
N SER A 136 -0.42 -10.62 16.94
CA SER A 136 -1.42 -9.92 17.76
C SER A 136 -2.82 -10.50 17.61
N GLN A 137 -3.14 -11.07 16.45
CA GLN A 137 -4.45 -11.59 16.07
C GLN A 137 -4.55 -13.12 16.12
N SER A 138 -3.52 -13.80 16.63
CA SER A 138 -3.45 -15.28 16.72
C SER A 138 -3.50 -15.97 15.35
N GLY A 139 -3.00 -15.30 14.31
CA GLY A 139 -2.85 -15.86 12.98
C GLY A 139 -1.58 -16.75 12.86
N PRO A 140 -1.34 -17.35 11.69
CA PRO A 140 -0.16 -18.19 11.43
C PRO A 140 1.13 -17.35 11.46
N THR A 141 2.16 -17.83 12.13
CA THR A 141 3.46 -17.13 12.31
C THR A 141 4.67 -17.98 11.95
N GLY A 142 4.48 -19.26 11.66
CA GLY A 142 5.55 -20.17 11.25
C GLY A 142 5.98 -19.90 9.79
N CYS A 143 7.25 -20.15 9.51
CA CYS A 143 7.77 -19.96 8.14
C CYS A 143 7.00 -20.78 7.12
N LEU A 144 6.70 -22.03 7.44
CA LEU A 144 6.00 -22.96 6.56
C LEU A 144 4.49 -22.74 6.48
N ASP A 145 3.93 -21.91 7.33
CA ASP A 145 2.52 -21.53 7.24
C ASP A 145 2.25 -20.64 6.02
N CYS A 146 3.29 -19.97 5.51
CA CYS A 146 3.22 -19.07 4.39
C CYS A 146 4.08 -19.53 3.20
N HIS A 147 5.28 -20.04 3.46
CA HIS A 147 6.27 -20.42 2.44
C HIS A 147 6.43 -21.93 2.32
N GLY A 148 6.12 -22.50 1.16
CA GLY A 148 6.70 -23.77 0.74
C GLY A 148 8.17 -23.59 0.33
N PHE A 149 8.93 -24.69 0.28
CA PHE A 149 10.27 -24.69 -0.29
C PHE A 149 10.25 -25.19 -1.72
N THR A 150 10.99 -24.51 -2.60
CA THR A 150 11.33 -25.10 -3.90
C THR A 150 12.29 -26.28 -3.71
N PRO A 151 12.48 -27.16 -4.70
CA PRO A 151 13.51 -28.21 -4.64
C PRO A 151 14.93 -27.66 -4.35
N ALA A 152 15.21 -26.46 -4.82
CA ALA A 152 16.46 -25.76 -4.51
C ALA A 152 16.53 -25.33 -3.05
N GLY A 153 15.40 -24.86 -2.49
CA GLY A 153 15.25 -24.50 -1.08
C GLY A 153 15.43 -25.70 -0.16
N GLU A 154 14.76 -26.82 -0.44
CA GLU A 154 14.91 -28.07 0.32
C GLU A 154 16.38 -28.51 0.36
N LYS A 155 17.04 -28.54 -0.80
CA LYS A 155 18.46 -28.87 -0.89
C LYS A 155 19.33 -27.88 -0.11
N ARG A 156 19.02 -26.58 -0.19
CA ARG A 156 19.80 -25.54 0.48
C ARG A 156 19.71 -25.63 1.99
N PHE A 157 18.51 -25.89 2.53
CA PHE A 157 18.25 -25.97 3.96
C PHE A 157 18.40 -27.37 4.54
N LYS A 158 18.78 -28.36 3.70
CA LYS A 158 18.97 -29.76 4.10
C LYS A 158 17.73 -30.35 4.79
N ILE A 159 16.56 -29.99 4.32
CA ILE A 159 15.32 -30.59 4.78
C ILE A 159 15.31 -32.03 4.30
N ARG A 160 15.31 -32.95 5.24
CA ARG A 160 15.24 -34.41 4.93
C ARG A 160 13.78 -34.81 5.04
N GLU A 161 13.34 -35.60 4.06
CA GLU A 161 12.11 -36.37 4.14
C GLU A 161 12.19 -37.45 5.25
#